data_7e8818fc7f2725ead6bdd721cc4d0471
#
_entry.id   7e8818fc7f2725ead6bdd721cc4d0471
#
_cell.length_a   1.000
_cell.length_b   1.000
_cell.length_c   1.000
_cell.angle_alpha   90.00
_cell.angle_beta   90.00
_cell.angle_gamma   90.00
#
_symmetry.space_group_name_H-M   'P 1'
#
loop_
_entity.id
_entity.type
_entity.pdbx_description
1 polymer ?
#
loop_
_entity_poly.entity_id
_entity_poly.type
_entity_poly.pdbx_seq_one_letter_code
_entity_poly.pdbx_strand_id
1 'polypeptide(L)'
;QDQLRRDAQLLERWYQRGEPLSLSMGLYQGMRLIPPLQVAISDWGSPEKPKVTAPQTVRLDSMSLFDTGKWALKAGSTKVLIGALVNIKAKPGWLIVIAGHTDDVGDDKSNQLLSLKRAESVRDWMRDTGDVAESCFAVQGYGELRPYKNNDTPEGRAANRRVEISLVPQADACRLPGMKEPSPQGGDALAK
;
A
#
# COMPACT_ATOMS: atom_id res chain seq x y z
N GLN A 1 -4.12 -4.40 36.93
CA GLN A 1 -4.78 -4.74 35.64
C GLN A 1 -5.86 -3.73 35.27
N ASP A 2 -6.57 -3.13 36.24
CA ASP A 2 -7.65 -2.16 35.97
C ASP A 2 -7.15 -0.78 35.51
N GLN A 3 -5.93 -0.39 35.85
CA GLN A 3 -5.34 0.87 35.40
C GLN A 3 -4.99 0.80 33.91
N LEU A 4 -4.37 -0.29 33.46
CA LEU A 4 -4.02 -0.51 32.05
C LEU A 4 -5.25 -0.55 31.13
N ARG A 5 -6.38 -1.10 31.61
CA ARG A 5 -7.64 -1.08 30.86
C ARG A 5 -8.22 0.33 30.72
N ARG A 6 -8.14 1.16 31.75
CA ARG A 6 -8.61 2.55 31.72
C ARG A 6 -7.76 3.40 30.78
N ASP A 7 -6.44 3.18 30.78
CA ASP A 7 -5.51 3.92 29.92
C ASP A 7 -5.69 3.53 28.44
N ALA A 8 -5.95 2.25 28.15
CA ALA A 8 -6.26 1.80 26.79
C ALA A 8 -7.58 2.40 26.27
N GLN A 9 -8.62 2.49 27.11
CA GLN A 9 -9.90 3.09 26.74
C GLN A 9 -9.80 4.62 26.55
N LEU A 10 -8.89 5.29 27.24
CA LEU A 10 -8.61 6.71 27.06
C LEU A 10 -7.88 6.97 25.74
N LEU A 11 -6.90 6.14 25.39
CA LEU A 11 -6.18 6.22 24.11
C LEU A 11 -7.11 5.94 22.92
N GLU A 12 -8.02 4.97 23.04
CA GLU A 12 -8.98 4.64 21.98
C GLU A 12 -9.97 5.79 21.73
N ARG A 13 -10.52 6.38 22.79
CA ARG A 13 -11.39 7.57 22.69
C ARG A 13 -10.68 8.79 22.13
N TRP A 14 -9.42 8.93 22.40
CA TRP A 14 -8.60 10.02 21.89
C TRP A 14 -8.32 9.86 20.40
N TYR A 15 -7.95 8.66 19.96
CA TYR A 15 -7.72 8.33 18.55
C TYR A 15 -8.97 8.57 17.67
N GLN A 16 -10.15 8.28 18.22
CA GLN A 16 -11.44 8.49 17.55
C GLN A 16 -11.80 9.98 17.37
N ARG A 17 -11.26 10.88 18.19
CA ARG A 17 -11.58 12.32 18.13
C ARG A 17 -10.65 13.14 17.30
N GLY A 18 -9.50 12.63 16.89
CA GLY A 18 -8.54 13.37 16.05
C GLY A 18 -7.96 14.63 16.71
N GLU A 19 -8.01 14.72 18.04
CA GLU A 19 -7.49 15.88 18.78
C GLU A 19 -5.96 15.79 18.92
N PRO A 20 -5.23 16.91 18.77
CA PRO A 20 -3.80 16.92 18.97
C PRO A 20 -3.45 16.61 20.43
N LEU A 21 -2.45 15.73 20.65
CA LEU A 21 -1.90 15.43 21.98
C LEU A 21 -1.38 16.72 22.64
N SER A 22 -2.16 17.31 23.51
CA SER A 22 -1.62 18.17 24.54
C SER A 22 -1.11 17.26 25.67
N LEU A 23 0.22 17.06 25.73
CA LEU A 23 0.87 16.42 26.86
C LEU A 23 0.71 17.31 28.09
N SER A 24 -0.44 17.25 28.74
CA SER A 24 -0.53 17.64 30.13
C SER A 24 0.11 16.49 30.93
N MET A 25 1.40 16.58 31.20
CA MET A 25 2.06 15.72 32.17
C MET A 25 1.40 15.95 33.52
N GLY A 26 0.48 15.03 33.88
CA GLY A 26 -0.01 14.93 35.25
C GLY A 26 1.18 14.64 36.16
N LEU A 27 1.44 15.58 37.06
CA LEU A 27 2.45 15.51 38.11
C LEU A 27 2.24 14.24 38.94
N TYR A 28 3.14 13.29 38.84
CA TYR A 28 3.31 12.27 39.89
C TYR A 28 3.83 12.97 41.14
N GLN A 29 3.00 13.02 42.16
CA GLN A 29 3.43 13.49 43.49
C GLN A 29 4.52 12.56 44.01
N GLY A 30 5.75 13.08 44.11
CA GLY A 30 6.88 12.37 44.70
C GLY A 30 8.24 12.59 44.04
N MET A 31 8.33 13.11 42.86
CA MET A 31 9.64 13.47 42.25
C MET A 31 9.93 14.96 42.45
N ARG A 32 11.11 15.27 43.02
CA ARG A 32 11.65 16.62 43.06
C ARG A 32 11.72 17.16 41.64
N LEU A 33 10.97 18.23 41.39
CA LEU A 33 10.94 18.94 40.12
C LEU A 33 12.35 19.48 39.81
N ILE A 34 12.96 18.96 38.78
CA ILE A 34 13.94 19.68 37.99
C ILE A 34 13.12 20.75 37.25
N PRO A 35 13.48 22.05 37.30
CA PRO A 35 12.75 23.07 36.62
C PRO A 35 12.65 22.70 35.13
N PRO A 36 11.49 22.85 34.47
CA PRO A 36 11.36 22.50 33.07
C PRO A 36 12.36 23.31 32.27
N LEU A 37 13.25 22.64 31.57
CA LEU A 37 14.04 23.26 30.52
C LEU A 37 12.98 23.81 29.54
N GLN A 38 12.80 25.13 29.53
CA GLN A 38 12.04 25.79 28.45
C GLN A 38 12.92 25.73 27.20
N VAL A 39 12.92 24.59 26.55
CA VAL A 39 13.39 24.48 25.18
C VAL A 39 12.28 25.17 24.37
N ALA A 40 12.58 26.34 23.85
CA ALA A 40 11.70 26.98 22.89
C ALA A 40 11.56 26.04 21.68
N ILE A 41 10.40 25.40 21.56
CA ILE A 41 10.05 24.51 20.45
C ILE A 41 9.84 25.31 19.15
N SER A 42 10.08 26.63 19.18
CA SER A 42 9.89 27.52 18.03
C SER A 42 10.89 27.31 16.89
N ASP A 43 12.00 26.57 17.10
CA ASP A 43 13.03 26.37 16.09
C ASP A 43 13.11 24.95 15.52
N TRP A 44 12.24 24.06 15.95
CA TRP A 44 12.01 22.83 15.20
C TRP A 44 11.10 23.20 14.04
N GLY A 45 11.70 23.51 12.89
CA GLY A 45 10.96 23.65 11.65
C GLY A 45 9.98 22.49 11.58
N SER A 46 8.70 22.81 11.43
CA SER A 46 7.65 21.78 11.32
C SER A 46 8.20 20.69 10.43
N PRO A 47 8.30 19.42 10.88
CA PRO A 47 8.72 18.36 10.00
C PRO A 47 7.74 18.45 8.83
N GLU A 48 8.25 18.86 7.66
CA GLU A 48 7.44 18.81 6.44
C GLU A 48 6.85 17.42 6.45
N LYS A 49 5.54 17.34 6.66
CA LYS A 49 4.83 16.07 6.53
C LYS A 49 5.30 15.53 5.20
N PRO A 50 5.93 14.34 5.17
CA PRO A 50 6.39 13.80 3.91
C PRO A 50 5.18 13.90 2.98
N LYS A 51 5.35 14.60 1.87
CA LYS A 51 4.30 14.78 0.87
C LYS A 51 3.99 13.37 0.40
N VAL A 52 3.05 12.71 1.06
CA VAL A 52 2.59 11.38 0.69
C VAL A 52 1.95 11.57 -0.66
N THR A 53 2.76 11.41 -1.69
CA THR A 53 2.26 11.41 -3.06
C THR A 53 1.20 10.31 -3.08
N ALA A 54 -0.04 10.67 -3.37
CA ALA A 54 -1.14 9.72 -3.44
C ALA A 54 -0.68 8.51 -4.28
N PRO A 55 -0.97 7.28 -3.85
CA PRO A 55 -0.50 6.10 -4.57
C PRO A 55 -0.94 6.22 -6.03
N GLN A 56 0.04 6.19 -6.93
CA GLN A 56 -0.23 6.27 -8.35
C GLN A 56 -0.85 4.94 -8.76
N THR A 57 -2.15 4.94 -9.03
CA THR A 57 -2.90 3.75 -9.44
C THR A 57 -3.29 3.86 -10.91
N VAL A 58 -2.88 2.88 -11.68
CA VAL A 58 -3.32 2.68 -13.08
C VAL A 58 -4.37 1.57 -13.09
N ARG A 59 -5.52 1.83 -13.70
CA ARG A 59 -6.60 0.86 -13.89
C ARG A 59 -6.65 0.41 -15.33
N LEU A 60 -6.60 -0.90 -15.53
CA LEU A 60 -6.66 -1.54 -16.83
C LEU A 60 -7.93 -2.37 -16.90
N ASP A 61 -8.71 -2.17 -17.97
CA ASP A 61 -9.86 -3.00 -18.23
C ASP A 61 -9.44 -4.44 -18.56
N SER A 62 -10.06 -5.42 -17.89
CA SER A 62 -9.74 -6.83 -18.10
C SER A 62 -10.01 -7.32 -19.51
N MET A 63 -11.04 -6.78 -20.20
CA MET A 63 -11.35 -7.20 -21.56
C MET A 63 -10.31 -6.73 -22.58
N SER A 64 -9.55 -5.70 -22.24
CA SER A 64 -8.39 -5.28 -23.04
C SER A 64 -7.20 -6.22 -22.89
N LEU A 65 -7.11 -6.97 -21.78
CA LEU A 65 -6.00 -7.85 -21.45
C LEU A 65 -6.29 -9.32 -21.70
N PHE A 66 -7.52 -9.77 -21.45
CA PHE A 66 -7.89 -11.18 -21.39
C PHE A 66 -9.18 -11.44 -22.14
N ASP A 67 -9.36 -12.67 -22.59
CA ASP A 67 -10.65 -13.16 -23.05
C ASP A 67 -11.56 -13.51 -21.86
N THR A 68 -12.88 -13.62 -22.10
CA THR A 68 -13.86 -13.94 -21.07
C THR A 68 -13.50 -15.26 -20.37
N GLY A 69 -13.44 -15.22 -19.03
CA GLY A 69 -13.10 -16.37 -18.21
C GLY A 69 -11.64 -16.83 -18.31
N LYS A 70 -10.78 -16.14 -19.05
CA LYS A 70 -9.38 -16.47 -19.23
C LYS A 70 -8.48 -15.54 -18.41
N TRP A 71 -7.27 -16.04 -18.14
CA TRP A 71 -6.19 -15.29 -17.47
C TRP A 71 -4.92 -15.20 -18.34
N ALA A 72 -4.86 -15.93 -19.46
CA ALA A 72 -3.78 -15.78 -20.43
C ALA A 72 -3.93 -14.43 -21.16
N LEU A 73 -2.83 -13.66 -21.20
CA LEU A 73 -2.78 -12.40 -21.90
C LEU A 73 -2.99 -12.62 -23.41
N LYS A 74 -3.88 -11.87 -24.02
CA LYS A 74 -4.12 -11.93 -25.46
C LYS A 74 -3.08 -11.12 -26.25
N ALA A 75 -2.92 -11.40 -27.53
CA ALA A 75 -1.87 -10.81 -28.37
C ALA A 75 -1.85 -9.25 -28.38
N GLY A 76 -3.02 -8.60 -28.24
CA GLY A 76 -3.12 -7.14 -28.21
C GLY A 76 -2.81 -6.50 -26.84
N SER A 77 -2.71 -7.26 -25.78
CA SER A 77 -2.55 -6.77 -24.40
C SER A 77 -1.19 -6.08 -24.16
N THR A 78 -0.16 -6.49 -24.87
CA THR A 78 1.21 -5.92 -24.76
C THR A 78 1.21 -4.41 -24.93
N LYS A 79 0.45 -3.88 -25.89
CA LYS A 79 0.36 -2.43 -26.13
C LYS A 79 -0.24 -1.67 -24.95
N VAL A 80 -1.26 -2.25 -24.32
CA VAL A 80 -1.92 -1.68 -23.12
C VAL A 80 -0.96 -1.70 -21.94
N LEU A 81 -0.27 -2.82 -21.74
CA LEU A 81 0.68 -3.00 -20.64
C LEU A 81 1.92 -2.10 -20.78
N ILE A 82 2.45 -1.91 -21.98
CA ILE A 82 3.54 -0.95 -22.22
C ILE A 82 3.10 0.46 -21.81
N GLY A 83 1.89 0.88 -22.18
CA GLY A 83 1.34 2.16 -21.75
C GLY A 83 1.25 2.33 -20.22
N ALA A 84 0.96 1.26 -19.51
CA ALA A 84 0.96 1.27 -18.04
C ALA A 84 2.36 1.38 -17.44
N LEU A 85 3.35 0.67 -18.02
CA LEU A 85 4.76 0.69 -17.58
C LEU A 85 5.42 2.07 -17.71
N VAL A 86 5.01 2.88 -18.66
CA VAL A 86 5.53 4.26 -18.80
C VAL A 86 5.28 5.07 -17.53
N ASN A 87 4.17 4.81 -16.85
CA ASN A 87 3.75 5.52 -15.65
C ASN A 87 4.19 4.83 -14.35
N ILE A 88 4.56 3.54 -14.42
CA ILE A 88 4.90 2.74 -13.24
C ILE A 88 6.34 2.25 -13.41
N LYS A 89 7.27 2.92 -12.75
CA LYS A 89 8.67 2.52 -12.74
C LYS A 89 9.02 1.86 -11.41
N ALA A 90 9.66 0.70 -11.50
CA ALA A 90 10.27 0.07 -10.34
C ALA A 90 11.28 1.02 -9.71
N LYS A 91 11.19 1.21 -8.40
CA LYS A 91 12.15 2.02 -7.63
C LYS A 91 12.33 1.45 -6.23
N PRO A 92 13.54 1.50 -5.68
CA PRO A 92 13.81 1.04 -4.32
C PRO A 92 12.88 1.70 -3.30
N GLY A 93 12.41 0.91 -2.33
CA GLY A 93 11.48 1.37 -1.31
C GLY A 93 10.04 1.56 -1.78
N TRP A 94 9.69 0.99 -2.96
CA TRP A 94 8.32 1.01 -3.49
C TRP A 94 7.92 -0.36 -4.00
N LEU A 95 6.73 -0.78 -3.64
CA LEU A 95 6.13 -2.03 -4.07
C LEU A 95 5.15 -1.76 -5.22
N ILE A 96 5.23 -2.53 -6.28
CA ILE A 96 4.25 -2.56 -7.35
C ILE A 96 3.18 -3.57 -6.94
N VAL A 97 2.04 -3.08 -6.51
CA VAL A 97 0.90 -3.93 -6.14
C VAL A 97 0.00 -4.11 -7.34
N ILE A 98 -0.19 -5.35 -7.75
CA ILE A 98 -1.08 -5.73 -8.85
C ILE A 98 -2.29 -6.43 -8.27
N ALA A 99 -3.46 -5.82 -8.43
CA ALA A 99 -4.71 -6.30 -7.88
C ALA A 99 -5.71 -6.64 -8.99
N GLY A 100 -6.18 -7.89 -9.01
CA GLY A 100 -7.22 -8.34 -9.94
C GLY A 100 -8.61 -8.24 -9.31
N HIS A 101 -9.60 -7.92 -10.14
CA HIS A 101 -11.01 -7.80 -9.75
C HIS A 101 -11.91 -8.42 -10.80
N THR A 102 -13.09 -8.89 -10.36
CA THR A 102 -14.18 -9.37 -11.23
C THR A 102 -15.45 -8.54 -10.98
N ASP A 103 -16.45 -8.76 -11.80
CA ASP A 103 -17.82 -8.45 -11.43
C ASP A 103 -18.38 -9.55 -10.50
N ASP A 104 -19.68 -9.46 -10.16
CA ASP A 104 -20.41 -10.37 -9.29
C ASP A 104 -21.03 -11.56 -10.04
N VAL A 105 -20.67 -11.77 -11.29
CA VAL A 105 -21.20 -12.90 -12.07
C VAL A 105 -20.36 -14.14 -11.82
N GLY A 106 -21.00 -15.19 -11.31
CA GLY A 106 -20.37 -16.48 -11.09
C GLY A 106 -20.20 -16.85 -9.61
N ASP A 107 -19.31 -17.78 -9.35
CA ASP A 107 -19.01 -18.26 -8.01
C ASP A 107 -17.85 -17.47 -7.39
N ASP A 108 -18.00 -17.03 -6.15
CA ASP A 108 -17.04 -16.21 -5.40
C ASP A 108 -15.62 -16.77 -5.42
N LYS A 109 -15.48 -18.09 -5.19
CA LYS A 109 -14.17 -18.76 -5.16
C LYS A 109 -13.52 -18.78 -6.55
N SER A 110 -14.33 -18.99 -7.58
CA SER A 110 -13.89 -18.94 -8.97
C SER A 110 -13.47 -17.53 -9.35
N ASN A 111 -14.23 -16.51 -8.96
CA ASN A 111 -13.93 -15.10 -9.16
C ASN A 111 -12.64 -14.70 -8.41
N GLN A 112 -12.47 -15.15 -7.18
CA GLN A 112 -11.27 -14.93 -6.40
C GLN A 112 -10.04 -15.53 -7.11
N LEU A 113 -10.12 -16.77 -7.55
CA LEU A 113 -9.03 -17.45 -8.25
C LEU A 113 -8.73 -16.81 -9.62
N LEU A 114 -9.77 -16.48 -10.38
CA LEU A 114 -9.62 -15.84 -11.70
C LEU A 114 -8.94 -14.48 -11.59
N SER A 115 -9.35 -13.67 -10.61
CA SER A 115 -8.77 -12.36 -10.37
C SER A 115 -7.30 -12.46 -9.97
N LEU A 116 -6.94 -13.41 -9.10
CA LEU A 116 -5.55 -13.66 -8.72
C LEU A 116 -4.70 -14.08 -9.92
N LYS A 117 -5.14 -15.07 -10.70
CA LYS A 117 -4.41 -15.54 -11.89
C LYS A 117 -4.20 -14.45 -12.94
N ARG A 118 -5.17 -13.54 -13.10
CA ARG A 118 -5.04 -12.38 -13.98
C ARG A 118 -3.97 -11.41 -13.49
N ALA A 119 -3.94 -11.13 -12.19
CA ALA A 119 -2.93 -10.29 -11.60
C ALA A 119 -1.52 -10.93 -11.71
N GLU A 120 -1.41 -12.25 -11.51
CA GLU A 120 -0.17 -13.01 -11.72
C GLU A 120 0.32 -12.91 -13.18
N SER A 121 -0.57 -13.07 -14.17
CA SER A 121 -0.19 -12.96 -15.57
C SER A 121 0.34 -11.57 -15.95
N VAL A 122 -0.20 -10.51 -15.34
CA VAL A 122 0.31 -9.14 -15.52
C VAL A 122 1.69 -8.99 -14.85
N ARG A 123 1.86 -9.51 -13.63
CA ARG A 123 3.17 -9.53 -12.94
C ARG A 123 4.22 -10.25 -13.77
N ASP A 124 3.91 -11.45 -14.26
CA ASP A 124 4.84 -12.25 -15.04
C ASP A 124 5.27 -11.52 -16.30
N TRP A 125 4.33 -10.91 -16.99
CA TRP A 125 4.63 -10.08 -18.15
C TRP A 125 5.52 -8.88 -17.81
N MET A 126 5.25 -8.18 -16.71
CA MET A 126 6.06 -7.03 -16.26
C MET A 126 7.47 -7.46 -15.86
N ARG A 127 7.60 -8.63 -15.21
CA ARG A 127 8.91 -9.20 -14.87
C ARG A 127 9.68 -9.57 -16.11
N ASP A 128 9.08 -10.33 -17.02
CA ASP A 128 9.76 -10.95 -18.17
C ASP A 128 10.03 -9.95 -19.31
N THR A 129 9.15 -8.98 -19.51
CA THR A 129 9.27 -7.99 -20.59
C THR A 129 9.81 -6.64 -20.09
N GLY A 130 9.51 -6.28 -18.86
CA GLY A 130 9.86 -5.00 -18.26
C GLY A 130 11.16 -5.03 -17.46
N ASP A 131 11.80 -6.19 -17.33
CA ASP A 131 13.03 -6.40 -16.53
C ASP A 131 12.87 -5.89 -15.08
N VAL A 132 11.72 -6.15 -14.48
CA VAL A 132 11.40 -5.74 -13.11
C VAL A 132 11.62 -6.92 -12.18
N ALA A 133 12.46 -6.75 -11.16
CA ALA A 133 12.78 -7.80 -10.21
C ALA A 133 11.53 -8.29 -9.44
N GLU A 134 11.46 -9.58 -9.14
CA GLU A 134 10.36 -10.21 -8.39
C GLU A 134 10.12 -9.51 -7.02
N SER A 135 11.20 -9.06 -6.37
CA SER A 135 11.13 -8.34 -5.09
C SER A 135 10.40 -7.00 -5.16
N CYS A 136 10.08 -6.52 -6.36
CA CYS A 136 9.33 -5.29 -6.58
C CYS A 136 7.82 -5.49 -6.59
N PHE A 137 7.32 -6.73 -6.56
CA PHE A 137 5.91 -7.02 -6.76
C PHE A 137 5.20 -7.57 -5.53
N ALA A 138 3.92 -7.21 -5.41
CA ALA A 138 2.92 -7.95 -4.65
C ALA A 138 1.69 -8.17 -5.52
N VAL A 139 1.09 -9.36 -5.42
CA VAL A 139 -0.05 -9.75 -6.24
C VAL A 139 -1.24 -10.10 -5.34
N GLN A 140 -2.43 -9.61 -5.70
CA GLN A 140 -3.66 -9.90 -4.98
C GLN A 140 -4.82 -10.14 -5.94
N GLY A 141 -5.67 -11.11 -5.61
CA GLY A 141 -6.97 -11.29 -6.24
C GLY A 141 -8.05 -10.91 -5.24
N TYR A 142 -8.95 -10.03 -5.61
CA TYR A 142 -10.06 -9.62 -4.75
C TYR A 142 -11.40 -10.21 -5.21
N GLY A 143 -11.43 -10.89 -6.36
CA GLY A 143 -12.72 -11.31 -6.93
C GLY A 143 -13.65 -10.11 -7.04
N GLU A 144 -14.87 -10.27 -6.60
CA GLU A 144 -15.93 -9.26 -6.57
C GLU A 144 -15.97 -8.43 -5.27
N LEU A 145 -15.14 -8.75 -4.26
CA LEU A 145 -15.21 -8.16 -2.92
C LEU A 145 -14.92 -6.66 -2.86
N ARG A 146 -14.31 -6.09 -3.91
CA ARG A 146 -13.97 -4.67 -3.96
C ARG A 146 -14.48 -4.02 -5.26
N PRO A 147 -15.79 -3.85 -5.40
CA PRO A 147 -16.37 -3.25 -6.60
C PRO A 147 -15.97 -1.77 -6.72
N TYR A 148 -15.63 -1.34 -7.92
CA TYR A 148 -15.37 0.06 -8.24
C TYR A 148 -16.66 0.81 -8.58
N LYS A 149 -17.63 0.09 -9.18
CA LYS A 149 -18.96 0.55 -9.53
C LYS A 149 -19.99 -0.45 -9.04
N ASN A 150 -21.27 -0.04 -9.00
CA ASN A 150 -22.35 -0.96 -8.72
C ASN A 150 -22.44 -2.03 -9.83
N ASN A 151 -22.70 -3.28 -9.47
CA ASN A 151 -22.84 -4.42 -10.38
C ASN A 151 -24.20 -4.50 -11.07
N ASP A 152 -25.17 -3.66 -10.70
CA ASP A 152 -26.55 -3.69 -11.24
C ASP A 152 -26.60 -3.40 -12.73
N THR A 153 -25.63 -2.67 -13.27
CA THR A 153 -25.59 -2.29 -14.69
C THR A 153 -24.45 -3.00 -15.44
N PRO A 154 -24.63 -3.26 -16.74
CA PRO A 154 -23.57 -3.81 -17.59
C PRO A 154 -22.30 -2.97 -17.58
N GLU A 155 -22.42 -1.64 -17.54
CA GLU A 155 -21.32 -0.68 -17.50
C GLU A 155 -20.58 -0.76 -16.16
N GLY A 156 -21.33 -0.91 -15.06
CA GLY A 156 -20.77 -1.08 -13.73
C GLY A 156 -19.98 -2.39 -13.62
N ARG A 157 -20.55 -3.49 -14.09
CA ARG A 157 -19.84 -4.78 -14.17
C ARG A 157 -18.59 -4.70 -15.04
N ALA A 158 -18.66 -4.04 -16.19
CA ALA A 158 -17.50 -3.83 -17.05
C ALA A 158 -16.39 -3.07 -16.34
N ALA A 159 -16.73 -2.02 -15.58
CA ALA A 159 -15.77 -1.25 -14.78
C ALA A 159 -15.17 -2.07 -13.61
N ASN A 160 -15.89 -3.05 -13.09
CA ASN A 160 -15.44 -3.94 -12.02
C ASN A 160 -14.46 -4.99 -12.54
N ARG A 161 -14.61 -5.50 -13.76
CA ARG A 161 -13.66 -6.40 -14.43
C ARG A 161 -12.37 -5.66 -14.79
N ARG A 162 -11.46 -5.49 -13.84
CA ARG A 162 -10.24 -4.69 -14.00
C ARG A 162 -9.03 -5.30 -13.33
N VAL A 163 -7.87 -4.83 -13.74
CA VAL A 163 -6.61 -5.00 -13.01
C VAL A 163 -6.12 -3.61 -12.59
N GLU A 164 -5.82 -3.46 -11.34
CA GLU A 164 -5.21 -2.23 -10.80
C GLU A 164 -3.73 -2.46 -10.55
N ILE A 165 -2.90 -1.50 -10.93
CA ILE A 165 -1.46 -1.50 -10.67
C ILE A 165 -1.16 -0.23 -9.89
N SER A 166 -0.64 -0.37 -8.67
CA SER A 166 -0.38 0.74 -7.77
C SER A 166 1.06 0.72 -7.27
N LEU A 167 1.66 1.89 -7.11
CA LEU A 167 2.93 2.05 -6.41
C LEU A 167 2.66 2.41 -4.95
N VAL A 168 3.15 1.58 -4.04
CA VAL A 168 2.98 1.75 -2.59
C VAL A 168 4.36 1.88 -1.94
N PRO A 169 4.62 2.91 -1.11
CA PRO A 169 5.88 3.01 -0.39
C PRO A 169 6.01 1.85 0.61
N GLN A 170 7.13 1.12 0.51
CA GLN A 170 7.47 0.04 1.42
C GLN A 170 8.99 -0.07 1.50
N ALA A 171 9.56 0.23 2.65
CA ALA A 171 10.99 0.43 2.85
C ALA A 171 11.90 -0.70 2.33
N ASP A 172 11.45 -1.97 2.46
CA ASP A 172 12.23 -3.14 2.06
C ASP A 172 11.85 -3.70 0.68
N ALA A 173 10.94 -3.06 -0.02
CA ALA A 173 10.50 -3.52 -1.33
C ALA A 173 11.44 -3.08 -2.45
N CYS A 174 11.41 -3.84 -3.55
CA CYS A 174 12.11 -3.53 -4.78
C CYS A 174 13.63 -3.36 -4.57
N ARG A 175 14.26 -4.32 -3.94
CA ARG A 175 15.72 -4.35 -3.80
C ARG A 175 16.32 -4.73 -5.16
N LEU A 176 17.02 -3.80 -5.76
CA LEU A 176 17.73 -4.05 -7.00
C LEU A 176 19.03 -4.81 -6.72
N PRO A 177 19.50 -5.70 -7.63
CA PRO A 177 20.76 -6.40 -7.49
C PRO A 177 21.91 -5.43 -7.26
N GLY A 178 22.71 -5.62 -6.20
CA GLY A 178 23.86 -4.77 -5.88
C GLY A 178 23.60 -3.62 -4.90
N MET A 179 22.38 -3.41 -4.42
CA MET A 179 22.15 -2.50 -3.30
C MET A 179 22.67 -3.11 -2.00
N LYS A 180 23.62 -2.42 -1.38
CA LYS A 180 24.07 -2.74 -0.01
C LYS A 180 22.88 -2.53 0.95
N GLU A 181 22.74 -3.42 1.92
CA GLU A 181 21.81 -3.22 3.03
C GLU A 181 22.07 -1.86 3.67
N PRO A 182 21.03 -1.08 4.02
CA PRO A 182 21.25 0.06 4.90
C PRO A 182 21.88 -0.49 6.18
N SER A 183 23.09 -0.06 6.47
CA SER A 183 23.76 -0.42 7.72
C SER A 183 22.80 -0.11 8.86
N PRO A 184 22.57 -1.02 9.82
CA PRO A 184 21.80 -0.69 11.01
C PRO A 184 22.47 0.53 11.63
N GLN A 185 21.79 1.67 11.56
CA GLN A 185 22.30 2.91 12.18
C GLN A 185 22.39 2.61 13.66
N GLY A 186 23.62 2.62 14.16
CA GLY A 186 24.01 2.22 15.47
C GLY A 186 23.17 2.87 16.57
N GLY A 187 22.36 2.07 17.20
CA GLY A 187 21.92 2.28 18.55
C GLY A 187 22.97 1.73 19.47
N ASP A 188 24.08 2.46 19.65
CA ASP A 188 24.98 2.22 20.78
C ASP A 188 25.93 3.42 20.93
N ALA A 189 25.48 4.39 21.66
CA ALA A 189 26.37 5.33 22.35
C ALA A 189 25.68 5.92 23.59
N LEU A 190 25.33 5.06 24.55
CA LEU A 190 25.14 5.48 25.94
C LEU A 190 25.49 4.32 26.86
N ALA A 191 26.80 4.05 26.93
CA ALA A 191 27.39 3.32 28.03
C ALA A 191 28.80 3.83 28.24
N LYS A 192 28.91 4.92 28.99
CA LYS A 192 30.01 5.16 29.95
C LYS A 192 29.62 6.29 30.88
#